data_bc0e66b0ac20f00e3b7c4bd775a785d5
#
_entry.id   bc0e66b0ac20f00e3b7c4bd775a785d5
#
_cell.length_a   1.000
_cell.length_b   1.000
_cell.length_c   1.000
_cell.angle_alpha   90.00
_cell.angle_beta   90.00
_cell.angle_gamma   90.00
#
_symmetry.space_group_name_H-M   'P 1'
#
loop_
_entity.id
_entity.type
_entity.pdbx_description
1 polymer ?
#
loop_
_entity_poly.entity_id
_entity_poly.type
_entity_poly.pdbx_seq_one_letter_code
_entity_poly.pdbx_strand_id
1 'polypeptide(L)'
;MTIDILKSLYNRDLNKLKSEIESYQNEESLWETDKNISNSGGNLCLHLVGNLNTYLGAEFGKTGYIRQRDLEFSLKNIPKAVLLEKLASLIKIVDSTLGKLSEGDLEKEYPTEALGYKMSTGYFLIHLLSHLNYHLGQ
;
A
#
# COMPACT_ATOMS: atom_id res chain seq x y z
N MET A 1 19.52 -7.88 -6.57
CA MET A 1 18.64 -8.56 -7.55
C MET A 1 17.20 -8.58 -7.10
N THR A 2 16.90 -9.23 -5.97
CA THR A 2 15.52 -9.30 -5.46
C THR A 2 14.97 -7.91 -5.10
N ILE A 3 15.79 -7.04 -4.53
CA ILE A 3 15.38 -5.67 -4.20
C ILE A 3 14.94 -4.93 -5.47
N ASP A 4 15.70 -5.05 -6.56
CA ASP A 4 15.36 -4.37 -7.80
C ASP A 4 14.05 -4.89 -8.39
N ILE A 5 13.82 -6.19 -8.26
CA ILE A 5 12.56 -6.81 -8.70
C ILE A 5 11.40 -6.29 -7.86
N LEU A 6 11.55 -6.24 -6.54
CA LEU A 6 10.52 -5.72 -5.65
C LEU A 6 10.21 -4.25 -5.95
N LYS A 7 11.24 -3.42 -6.12
CA LYS A 7 11.05 -2.01 -6.48
C LYS A 7 10.25 -1.87 -7.78
N SER A 8 10.61 -2.66 -8.78
CA SER A 8 9.94 -2.63 -10.08
C SER A 8 8.47 -3.04 -9.95
N LEU A 9 8.18 -4.10 -9.21
CA LEU A 9 6.82 -4.61 -9.06
C LEU A 9 5.94 -3.68 -8.23
N TYR A 10 6.47 -3.13 -7.13
CA TYR A 10 5.73 -2.15 -6.33
C TYR A 10 5.45 -0.89 -7.14
N ASN A 11 6.44 -0.41 -7.87
CA ASN A 11 6.26 0.78 -8.71
C ASN A 11 5.19 0.54 -9.77
N ARG A 12 5.23 -0.61 -10.44
CA ARG A 12 4.23 -0.98 -11.45
C ARG A 12 2.82 -0.99 -10.85
N ASP A 13 2.66 -1.68 -9.72
CA ASP A 13 1.34 -1.92 -9.15
C ASP A 13 0.78 -0.69 -8.45
N LEU A 14 1.63 0.13 -7.82
CA LEU A 14 1.17 1.39 -7.22
C LEU A 14 0.78 2.41 -8.30
N ASN A 15 1.51 2.44 -9.42
CA ASN A 15 1.12 3.29 -10.55
C ASN A 15 -0.16 2.79 -11.20
N LYS A 16 -0.39 1.48 -11.21
CA LYS A 16 -1.65 0.92 -11.69
C LYS A 16 -2.81 1.36 -10.81
N LEU A 17 -2.63 1.31 -9.48
CA LEU A 17 -3.64 1.80 -8.54
C LEU A 17 -3.94 3.27 -8.79
N LYS A 18 -2.88 4.07 -8.97
CA LYS A 18 -3.03 5.50 -9.27
C LYS A 18 -3.85 5.72 -10.54
N SER A 19 -3.55 4.96 -11.60
CA SER A 19 -4.28 5.04 -12.86
C SER A 19 -5.75 4.65 -12.70
N GLU A 20 -6.03 3.64 -11.89
CA GLU A 20 -7.42 3.23 -11.62
C GLU A 20 -8.18 4.31 -10.88
N ILE A 21 -7.57 4.96 -9.89
CA ILE A 21 -8.21 6.08 -9.18
C ILE A 21 -8.44 7.26 -10.14
N GLU A 22 -7.45 7.57 -10.99
CA GLU A 22 -7.58 8.63 -11.98
C GLU A 22 -8.71 8.36 -12.99
N SER A 23 -9.01 7.10 -13.27
CA SER A 23 -10.00 6.72 -14.27
C SER A 23 -11.45 6.93 -13.82
N TYR A 24 -11.69 7.14 -12.52
CA TYR A 24 -13.03 7.45 -12.03
C TYR A 24 -13.44 8.84 -12.53
N GLN A 25 -14.42 8.88 -13.40
CA GLN A 25 -14.91 10.14 -13.95
C GLN A 25 -15.79 10.90 -12.97
N ASN A 26 -16.47 10.17 -12.09
CA ASN A 26 -17.32 10.72 -11.06
C ASN A 26 -16.71 10.39 -9.69
N GLU A 27 -16.37 11.43 -8.91
CA GLU A 27 -15.75 11.21 -7.60
C GLU A 27 -16.68 10.47 -6.63
N GLU A 28 -17.98 10.62 -6.79
CA GLU A 28 -18.93 9.88 -5.94
C GLU A 28 -18.78 8.37 -6.10
N SER A 29 -18.44 7.91 -7.29
CA SER A 29 -18.28 6.48 -7.57
C SER A 29 -17.13 5.85 -6.78
N LEU A 30 -16.13 6.65 -6.38
CA LEU A 30 -15.03 6.17 -5.53
C LEU A 30 -15.51 5.67 -4.18
N TRP A 31 -16.67 6.12 -3.72
CA TRP A 31 -17.17 5.85 -2.36
C TRP A 31 -18.41 4.97 -2.36
N GLU A 32 -18.84 4.50 -3.53
CA GLU A 32 -19.97 3.62 -3.66
C GLU A 32 -19.60 2.16 -3.38
N THR A 33 -20.53 1.44 -2.77
CA THR A 33 -20.42 0.00 -2.55
C THR A 33 -21.57 -0.70 -3.26
N ASP A 34 -21.35 -1.95 -3.66
CA ASP A 34 -22.37 -2.79 -4.26
C ASP A 34 -22.67 -3.97 -3.33
N LYS A 35 -23.73 -4.71 -3.62
CA LYS A 35 -24.20 -5.85 -2.80
C LYS A 35 -23.12 -6.88 -2.52
N ASN A 36 -22.20 -7.08 -3.46
CA ASN A 36 -21.13 -8.07 -3.36
C ASN A 36 -19.76 -7.45 -3.04
N ILE A 37 -19.72 -6.14 -2.81
CA ILE A 37 -18.48 -5.41 -2.55
C ILE A 37 -18.64 -4.66 -1.25
N SER A 38 -17.90 -5.07 -0.22
CA SER A 38 -18.02 -4.48 1.12
C SER A 38 -17.29 -3.15 1.28
N ASN A 39 -16.31 -2.85 0.43
CA ASN A 39 -15.52 -1.62 0.51
C ASN A 39 -15.48 -0.90 -0.84
N SER A 40 -15.57 0.42 -0.78
CA SER A 40 -15.45 1.26 -1.99
C SER A 40 -14.01 1.31 -2.48
N GLY A 41 -13.82 1.72 -3.73
CA GLY A 41 -12.48 1.93 -4.30
C GLY A 41 -11.68 2.95 -3.52
N GLY A 42 -12.32 4.03 -3.04
CA GLY A 42 -11.65 5.05 -2.22
C GLY A 42 -11.18 4.49 -0.89
N ASN A 43 -12.00 3.69 -0.22
CA ASN A 43 -11.62 3.06 1.03
C ASN A 43 -10.52 2.02 0.85
N LEU A 44 -10.55 1.25 -0.24
CA LEU A 44 -9.47 0.31 -0.54
C LEU A 44 -8.16 1.05 -0.81
N CYS A 45 -8.23 2.20 -1.49
CA CYS A 45 -7.06 3.04 -1.69
C CYS A 45 -6.47 3.51 -0.35
N LEU A 46 -7.31 4.04 0.54
CA LEU A 46 -6.87 4.48 1.87
C LEU A 46 -6.28 3.32 2.67
N HIS A 47 -6.89 2.13 2.57
CA HIS A 47 -6.39 0.94 3.25
C HIS A 47 -4.99 0.55 2.75
N LEU A 48 -4.78 0.54 1.44
CA LEU A 48 -3.47 0.19 0.88
C LEU A 48 -2.41 1.24 1.22
N VAL A 49 -2.78 2.52 1.19
CA VAL A 49 -1.87 3.60 1.60
C VAL A 49 -1.45 3.42 3.05
N GLY A 50 -2.41 3.17 3.94
CA GLY A 50 -2.12 2.97 5.37
C GLY A 50 -1.27 1.73 5.62
N ASN A 51 -1.58 0.64 4.91
CA ASN A 51 -0.86 -0.63 5.02
C ASN A 51 0.62 -0.46 4.67
N LEU A 52 0.92 0.07 3.51
CA LEU A 52 2.30 0.20 3.05
C LEU A 52 3.07 1.30 3.78
N ASN A 53 2.41 2.40 4.16
CA ASN A 53 3.05 3.43 4.99
C ASN A 53 3.46 2.87 6.35
N THR A 54 2.68 1.95 6.91
CA THR A 54 2.98 1.35 8.20
C THR A 54 4.11 0.34 8.08
N TYR A 55 3.95 -0.63 7.21
CA TYR A 55 4.86 -1.78 7.18
C TYR A 55 6.16 -1.53 6.43
N LEU A 56 6.17 -0.62 5.50
CA LEU A 56 7.39 -0.21 4.79
C LEU A 56 7.88 1.17 5.22
N GLY A 57 7.00 2.17 5.14
CA GLY A 57 7.39 3.55 5.40
C GLY A 57 7.85 3.78 6.83
N ALA A 58 7.02 3.47 7.81
CA ALA A 58 7.34 3.70 9.21
C ALA A 58 8.44 2.74 9.69
N GLU A 59 8.36 1.46 9.33
CA GLU A 59 9.28 0.44 9.84
C GLU A 59 10.70 0.61 9.28
N PHE A 60 10.85 0.71 7.98
CA PHE A 60 12.17 0.79 7.33
C PHE A 60 12.54 2.19 6.87
N GLY A 61 11.57 2.98 6.45
CA GLY A 61 11.79 4.35 6.00
C GLY A 61 11.83 5.37 7.13
N LYS A 62 11.46 4.97 8.35
CA LYS A 62 11.46 5.82 9.54
C LYS A 62 10.68 7.12 9.32
N THR A 63 9.55 7.04 8.65
CA THR A 63 8.73 8.21 8.30
C THR A 63 7.94 8.77 9.47
N GLY A 64 7.81 8.01 10.56
CA GLY A 64 6.98 8.42 11.70
C GLY A 64 5.48 8.27 11.46
N TYR A 65 5.08 7.60 10.38
CA TYR A 65 3.67 7.41 10.06
C TYR A 65 2.96 6.65 11.18
N ILE A 66 1.81 7.18 11.61
CA ILE A 66 0.97 6.56 12.62
C ILE A 66 -0.33 6.15 11.93
N ARG A 67 -0.61 4.84 11.89
CA ARG A 67 -1.77 4.31 11.20
C ARG A 67 -3.05 4.58 11.98
N GLN A 68 -4.08 5.01 11.24
CA GLN A 68 -5.45 5.13 11.75
C GLN A 68 -6.33 4.19 10.94
N ARG A 69 -6.23 2.90 11.22
CA ARG A 69 -6.84 1.86 10.39
C ARG A 69 -8.35 2.01 10.26
N ASP A 70 -9.03 2.37 11.36
CA ASP A 70 -10.49 2.54 11.32
C ASP A 70 -10.92 3.59 10.31
N LEU A 71 -10.14 4.67 10.17
CA LEU A 71 -10.45 5.74 9.23
C LEU A 71 -10.29 5.29 7.78
N GLU A 72 -9.45 4.28 7.51
CA GLU A 72 -9.28 3.75 6.15
C GLU A 72 -10.60 3.21 5.59
N PHE A 73 -11.47 2.73 6.46
CA PHE A 73 -12.76 2.15 6.09
C PHE A 73 -13.94 3.06 6.35
N SER A 74 -13.81 4.02 7.26
CA SER A 74 -14.92 4.90 7.65
C SER A 74 -14.94 6.24 6.94
N LEU A 75 -13.79 6.76 6.51
CA LEU A 75 -13.75 8.03 5.79
C LEU A 75 -14.44 7.91 4.43
N LYS A 76 -15.15 8.98 4.06
CA LYS A 76 -15.86 9.07 2.79
C LYS A 76 -15.60 10.44 2.16
N ASN A 77 -15.81 10.51 0.86
CA ASN A 77 -15.80 11.80 0.13
C ASN A 77 -14.47 12.55 0.21
N ILE A 78 -13.36 11.83 0.36
CA ILE A 78 -12.03 12.44 0.24
C ILE A 78 -11.86 12.85 -1.24
N PRO A 79 -11.44 14.08 -1.54
CA PRO A 79 -11.24 14.48 -2.94
C PRO A 79 -10.25 13.58 -3.66
N LYS A 80 -10.54 13.27 -4.92
CA LYS A 80 -9.67 12.43 -5.75
C LYS A 80 -8.24 12.97 -5.78
N ALA A 81 -8.09 14.29 -5.87
CA ALA A 81 -6.77 14.92 -5.86
C ALA A 81 -5.97 14.58 -4.60
N VAL A 82 -6.63 14.49 -3.44
CA VAL A 82 -5.98 14.11 -2.18
C VAL A 82 -5.54 12.66 -2.21
N LEU A 83 -6.37 11.76 -2.73
CA LEU A 83 -5.99 10.35 -2.89
C LEU A 83 -4.77 10.21 -3.81
N LEU A 84 -4.76 10.94 -4.91
CA LEU A 84 -3.63 10.91 -5.86
C LEU A 84 -2.35 11.45 -5.24
N GLU A 85 -2.44 12.50 -4.42
CA GLU A 85 -1.28 13.01 -3.67
C GLU A 85 -0.74 11.98 -2.70
N LYS A 86 -1.63 11.29 -1.98
CA LYS A 86 -1.22 10.22 -1.05
C LYS A 86 -0.52 9.10 -1.79
N LEU A 87 -1.01 8.71 -2.96
CA LEU A 87 -0.40 7.67 -3.77
C LEU A 87 0.95 8.11 -4.33
N ALA A 88 1.06 9.33 -4.82
CA ALA A 88 2.33 9.85 -5.32
C ALA A 88 3.40 9.88 -4.22
N SER A 89 3.02 10.31 -3.01
CA SER A 89 3.91 10.30 -1.86
C SER A 89 4.31 8.87 -1.48
N LEU A 90 3.35 7.96 -1.45
CA LEU A 90 3.61 6.55 -1.13
C LEU A 90 4.58 5.90 -2.12
N ILE A 91 4.40 6.15 -3.40
CA ILE A 91 5.30 5.62 -4.44
C ILE A 91 6.75 6.02 -4.16
N LYS A 92 6.97 7.29 -3.83
CA LYS A 92 8.30 7.79 -3.49
C LYS A 92 8.85 7.13 -2.23
N ILE A 93 8.01 7.00 -1.20
CA ILE A 93 8.41 6.40 0.08
C ILE A 93 8.78 4.93 -0.12
N VAL A 94 7.98 4.17 -0.85
CA VAL A 94 8.25 2.76 -1.09
C VAL A 94 9.54 2.58 -1.89
N ASP A 95 9.70 3.35 -2.95
CA ASP A 95 10.90 3.27 -3.80
C ASP A 95 12.17 3.60 -2.99
N SER A 96 12.14 4.71 -2.25
CA SER A 96 13.25 5.13 -1.41
C SER A 96 13.56 4.11 -0.32
N THR A 97 12.53 3.59 0.34
CA THR A 97 12.68 2.61 1.42
C THR A 97 13.30 1.32 0.92
N LEU A 98 12.79 0.79 -0.20
CA LEU A 98 13.35 -0.43 -0.80
C LEU A 98 14.78 -0.21 -1.26
N GLY A 99 15.10 0.99 -1.74
CA GLY A 99 16.45 1.34 -2.16
C GLY A 99 17.47 1.35 -1.03
N LYS A 100 17.02 1.47 0.22
CA LYS A 100 17.89 1.43 1.42
C LYS A 100 18.12 0.03 1.95
N LEU A 101 17.31 -0.94 1.52
CA LEU A 101 17.45 -2.32 1.98
C LEU A 101 18.49 -3.05 1.14
N SER A 102 19.24 -3.95 1.80
CA SER A 102 20.16 -4.85 1.13
C SER A 102 19.49 -6.21 0.92
N GLU A 103 20.09 -7.05 0.05
CA GLU A 103 19.62 -8.43 -0.12
C GLU A 103 19.68 -9.21 1.20
N GLY A 104 20.70 -8.91 2.02
CA GLY A 104 20.82 -9.54 3.34
C GLY A 104 19.71 -9.12 4.29
N ASP A 105 19.20 -7.90 4.18
CA ASP A 105 18.09 -7.44 5.01
C ASP A 105 16.81 -8.23 4.75
N LEU A 106 16.63 -8.72 3.53
CA LEU A 106 15.46 -9.54 3.19
C LEU A 106 15.44 -10.89 3.89
N GLU A 107 16.61 -11.41 4.28
CA GLU A 107 16.73 -12.67 4.99
C GLU A 107 16.49 -12.52 6.49
N LYS A 108 16.61 -11.30 7.02
CA LYS A 108 16.39 -11.03 8.44
C LYS A 108 14.91 -11.16 8.80
N GLU A 109 14.65 -11.51 10.05
CA GLU A 109 13.29 -11.58 10.55
C GLU A 109 12.64 -10.19 10.51
N TYR A 110 11.39 -10.12 10.05
CA TYR A 110 10.63 -8.89 10.11
C TYR A 110 10.39 -8.53 11.59
N PRO A 111 10.54 -7.24 11.98
CA PRO A 111 10.52 -6.85 13.40
C PRO A 111 9.26 -7.20 14.19
N THR A 112 8.12 -7.38 13.54
CA THR A 112 6.86 -7.71 14.20
C THR A 112 6.24 -8.96 13.62
N GLU A 113 5.35 -9.60 14.39
CA GLU A 113 4.58 -10.76 13.91
C GLU A 113 3.25 -10.29 13.33
N ALA A 114 3.32 -9.45 12.28
CA ALA A 114 2.14 -8.80 11.70
C ALA A 114 1.09 -9.79 11.18
N LEU A 115 1.51 -10.99 10.78
CA LEU A 115 0.61 -12.05 10.34
C LEU A 115 0.30 -13.08 11.42
N GLY A 116 0.76 -12.84 12.66
CA GLY A 116 0.58 -13.75 13.77
C GLY A 116 1.67 -14.80 13.90
N TYR A 117 2.70 -14.77 13.08
CA TYR A 117 3.85 -15.68 13.13
C TYR A 117 5.11 -14.96 12.64
N LYS A 118 6.26 -15.53 13.00
CA LYS A 118 7.56 -14.98 12.58
C LYS A 118 7.83 -15.31 11.12
N MET A 119 8.47 -14.38 10.40
CA MET A 119 8.77 -14.54 8.98
C MET A 119 9.94 -13.65 8.60
N SER A 120 10.58 -13.96 7.47
CA SER A 120 11.63 -13.10 6.94
C SER A 120 11.01 -11.79 6.39
N THR A 121 11.84 -10.76 6.34
CA THR A 121 11.43 -9.49 5.74
C THR A 121 11.03 -9.69 4.27
N GLY A 122 11.83 -10.48 3.53
CA GLY A 122 11.51 -10.77 2.13
C GLY A 122 10.15 -11.44 1.96
N TYR A 123 9.86 -12.42 2.81
CA TYR A 123 8.56 -13.08 2.79
C TYR A 123 7.42 -12.07 2.99
N PHE A 124 7.56 -11.21 4.01
CA PHE A 124 6.51 -10.25 4.32
C PHE A 124 6.35 -9.19 3.22
N LEU A 125 7.43 -8.73 2.62
CA LEU A 125 7.36 -7.77 1.52
C LEU A 125 6.65 -8.37 0.30
N ILE A 126 6.88 -9.64 0.01
CA ILE A 126 6.17 -10.35 -1.05
C ILE A 126 4.70 -10.53 -0.68
N HIS A 127 4.42 -10.82 0.59
CA HIS A 127 3.03 -10.90 1.07
C HIS A 127 2.30 -9.58 0.90
N LEU A 128 2.94 -8.46 1.25
CA LEU A 128 2.35 -7.14 1.09
C LEU A 128 2.07 -6.82 -0.39
N LEU A 129 2.97 -7.23 -1.28
CA LEU A 129 2.77 -7.06 -2.72
C LEU A 129 1.57 -7.89 -3.20
N SER A 130 1.45 -9.11 -2.71
CA SER A 130 0.30 -9.99 -3.03
C SER A 130 -1.01 -9.37 -2.53
N HIS A 131 -1.00 -8.77 -1.34
CA HIS A 131 -2.15 -8.07 -0.76
C HIS A 131 -2.55 -6.87 -1.64
N LEU A 132 -1.57 -6.10 -2.10
CA LEU A 132 -1.81 -5.00 -3.02
C LEU A 132 -2.49 -5.49 -4.29
N ASN A 133 -1.98 -6.55 -4.88
CA ASN A 133 -2.53 -7.13 -6.11
C ASN A 133 -3.94 -7.69 -5.90
N TYR A 134 -4.19 -8.31 -4.75
CA TYR A 134 -5.51 -8.80 -4.42
C TYR A 134 -6.55 -7.67 -4.45
N HIS A 135 -6.24 -6.55 -3.80
CA HIS A 135 -7.15 -5.41 -3.78
C HIS A 135 -7.25 -4.70 -5.14
N LEU A 136 -6.18 -4.70 -5.93
CA LEU A 136 -6.25 -4.17 -7.29
C LEU A 136 -7.23 -4.95 -8.17
N GLY A 137 -7.38 -6.25 -7.91
CA GLY A 137 -8.33 -7.10 -8.63
C GLY A 137 -9.80 -6.89 -8.23
N GLN A 138 -10.03 -6.21 -7.14
CA GLN A 138 -11.39 -5.88 -6.71
C GLN A 138 -11.86 -4.62 -7.42
#